data_ae0d3a26d0b0c004f4a029aa67e6404d
#
_entry.id   ae0d3a26d0b0c004f4a029aa67e6404d
#
_cell.length_a   1.000
_cell.length_b   1.000
_cell.length_c   1.000
_cell.angle_alpha   90.00
_cell.angle_beta   90.00
_cell.angle_gamma   90.00
#
_symmetry.space_group_name_H-M   'P 1'
#
loop_
_entity.id
_entity.type
_entity.pdbx_description
1 polymer ?
#
loop_
_entity_poly.entity_id
_entity_poly.type
_entity_poly.pdbx_seq_one_letter_code
_entity_poly.pdbx_strand_id
1 'polypeptide(L)'
;DDVENFEGNIVFAAVCDEEGNSGGMLSVVPELLKLREKENFDYLAVIDTDYSAPRYDGDDTRYVYVGTVGKLMPTFYIVGSEAHGGDPFKGIDPNQIAGAITNEINLNTKYSDIAEGEVCVPPITLRQQDLKTEYSVQTARTSYLYFNYGTHISTPDQVMEKVIDGANLAFQNVIDSLNAEYRKYCNLSGFPYEKLPWKARVMPYEKLYNLVKEEKGEEVDKLIDDLNEKLLDDPNIDERMFALKIVEEIHKMWSDKDPVVIVYFSPPYYPHIYVEGKNPLEEKLLNTVNEIVENTESKYDIEVKKFYPYISDLSYAAAPKETDAVDSLKSNMPGFGVKYSLPIEEMQKLNLPVVNIGPFGKDAHKFTERLQKDYSFNIAPKLVYDTIINLLK
;
A
#
# COMPACT_ATOMS: atom_id res chain seq x y z
N ASP A 1 4.23 42.38 4.92
CA ASP A 1 4.85 43.51 4.16
C ASP A 1 5.28 43.08 2.74
N ASP A 2 5.43 41.80 2.44
CA ASP A 2 5.88 41.32 1.12
C ASP A 2 4.75 40.97 0.13
N VAL A 3 3.50 41.01 0.59
CA VAL A 3 2.32 40.60 -0.23
C VAL A 3 2.15 41.51 -1.46
N GLU A 4 2.56 42.77 -1.38
CA GLU A 4 2.47 43.76 -2.49
C GLU A 4 3.47 43.45 -3.62
N ASN A 5 4.54 42.70 -3.36
CA ASN A 5 5.57 42.29 -4.31
C ASN A 5 5.48 40.83 -4.74
N PHE A 6 4.35 40.19 -4.48
CA PHE A 6 4.16 38.77 -4.71
C PHE A 6 3.75 38.52 -6.18
N GLU A 7 4.64 37.93 -6.96
CA GLU A 7 4.42 37.65 -8.38
C GLU A 7 3.83 36.24 -8.62
N GLY A 8 2.78 35.89 -7.89
CA GLY A 8 2.17 34.55 -8.08
C GLY A 8 0.93 34.34 -7.23
N ASN A 9 0.47 33.10 -7.18
CA ASN A 9 -0.69 32.73 -6.42
C ASN A 9 -0.38 31.54 -5.49
N ILE A 10 -1.02 31.52 -4.34
CA ILE A 10 -1.03 30.37 -3.44
C ILE A 10 -2.43 29.78 -3.43
N VAL A 11 -2.54 28.50 -3.74
CA VAL A 11 -3.76 27.73 -3.55
C VAL A 11 -3.61 26.97 -2.24
N PHE A 12 -4.46 27.25 -1.28
CA PHE A 12 -4.51 26.54 -0.01
C PHE A 12 -5.63 25.50 -0.06
N ALA A 13 -5.28 24.22 0.08
CA ALA A 13 -6.21 23.10 0.14
C ALA A 13 -6.19 22.50 1.55
N ALA A 14 -7.30 22.63 2.26
CA ALA A 14 -7.52 21.92 3.54
C ALA A 14 -8.36 20.68 3.25
N VAL A 15 -7.73 19.54 3.26
CA VAL A 15 -8.35 18.25 2.94
C VAL A 15 -8.68 17.46 4.20
N CYS A 16 -9.66 16.56 4.12
CA CYS A 16 -10.07 15.69 5.22
C CYS A 16 -9.74 14.23 4.89
N ASP A 17 -9.85 13.36 5.92
CA ASP A 17 -9.74 11.91 5.80
C ASP A 17 -8.35 11.39 5.37
N GLU A 18 -7.29 12.16 5.63
CA GLU A 18 -5.92 11.72 5.32
C GLU A 18 -5.60 10.40 6.04
N GLU A 19 -5.94 10.28 7.30
CA GLU A 19 -5.72 9.11 8.17
C GLU A 19 -6.59 7.87 7.80
N GLY A 20 -7.56 8.05 6.90
CA GLY A 20 -8.45 6.99 6.43
C GLY A 20 -8.09 6.49 5.03
N ASN A 21 -8.75 7.02 4.05
CA ASN A 21 -8.56 6.67 2.63
C ASN A 21 -8.19 7.90 1.78
N SER A 22 -7.76 9.00 2.38
CA SER A 22 -7.43 10.27 1.71
C SER A 22 -8.57 10.82 0.84
N GLY A 23 -9.83 10.61 1.25
CA GLY A 23 -11.01 10.99 0.49
C GLY A 23 -11.04 12.47 0.12
N GLY A 24 -10.52 13.34 0.99
CA GLY A 24 -10.37 14.76 0.75
C GLY A 24 -9.41 15.06 -0.40
N MET A 25 -8.20 14.50 -0.39
CA MET A 25 -7.22 14.73 -1.46
C MET A 25 -7.67 14.12 -2.78
N LEU A 26 -8.22 12.90 -2.77
CA LEU A 26 -8.77 12.28 -3.98
C LEU A 26 -9.88 13.11 -4.63
N SER A 27 -10.66 13.84 -3.83
CA SER A 27 -11.71 14.76 -4.32
C SER A 27 -11.12 16.08 -4.83
N VAL A 28 -10.03 16.56 -4.23
CA VAL A 28 -9.40 17.85 -4.59
C VAL A 28 -8.60 17.75 -5.89
N VAL A 29 -7.97 16.62 -6.19
CA VAL A 29 -7.15 16.44 -7.39
C VAL A 29 -7.87 16.82 -8.69
N PRO A 30 -9.10 16.36 -8.98
CA PRO A 30 -9.85 16.82 -10.15
C PRO A 30 -10.20 18.32 -10.11
N GLU A 31 -10.46 18.89 -8.93
CA GLU A 31 -10.79 20.30 -8.77
C GLU A 31 -9.55 21.20 -9.01
N LEU A 32 -8.36 20.75 -8.64
CA LEU A 32 -7.11 21.47 -8.96
C LEU A 32 -6.90 21.57 -10.47
N LEU A 33 -7.22 20.52 -11.23
CA LEU A 33 -7.17 20.57 -12.70
C LEU A 33 -8.17 21.58 -13.27
N LYS A 34 -9.41 21.53 -12.82
CA LYS A 34 -10.45 22.48 -13.24
C LYS A 34 -10.05 23.92 -12.93
N LEU A 35 -9.46 24.15 -11.77
CA LEU A 35 -8.98 25.47 -11.36
C LEU A 35 -7.86 25.94 -12.28
N ARG A 36 -6.87 25.08 -12.59
CA ARG A 36 -5.79 25.39 -13.53
C ARG A 36 -6.31 25.81 -14.90
N GLU A 37 -7.27 25.06 -15.42
CA GLU A 37 -7.87 25.35 -16.73
C GLU A 37 -8.70 26.64 -16.72
N LYS A 38 -9.52 26.85 -15.69
CA LYS A 38 -10.40 28.02 -15.57
C LYS A 38 -9.63 29.32 -15.43
N GLU A 39 -8.60 29.33 -14.58
CA GLU A 39 -7.84 30.53 -14.26
C GLU A 39 -6.58 30.69 -15.15
N ASN A 40 -6.31 29.70 -16.02
CA ASN A 40 -5.21 29.68 -16.99
C ASN A 40 -3.83 29.93 -16.35
N PHE A 41 -3.48 29.13 -15.35
CA PHE A 41 -2.16 29.14 -14.69
C PHE A 41 -1.59 27.72 -14.58
N ASP A 42 -0.29 27.63 -14.25
CA ASP A 42 0.37 26.37 -13.95
C ASP A 42 0.80 26.33 -12.49
N TYR A 43 0.65 25.16 -11.87
CA TYR A 43 1.21 24.89 -10.55
C TYR A 43 2.73 24.66 -10.66
N LEU A 44 3.49 25.17 -9.69
CA LEU A 44 4.94 24.98 -9.63
C LEU A 44 5.33 23.77 -8.77
N ALA A 45 4.64 23.56 -7.66
CA ALA A 45 4.89 22.45 -6.72
C ALA A 45 3.70 22.29 -5.77
N VAL A 46 3.67 21.15 -5.09
CA VAL A 46 2.83 20.92 -3.91
C VAL A 46 3.73 20.96 -2.68
N ILE A 47 3.36 21.78 -1.71
CA ILE A 47 4.04 21.89 -0.41
C ILE A 47 3.07 21.34 0.64
N ASP A 48 3.48 20.28 1.31
CA ASP A 48 2.80 19.71 2.45
C ASP A 48 3.51 20.08 3.75
N THR A 49 2.78 20.06 4.84
CA THR A 49 3.31 20.38 6.17
C THR A 49 3.08 19.24 7.16
N ASP A 50 3.11 18.02 6.66
CA ASP A 50 2.94 16.84 7.47
C ASP A 50 4.09 16.66 8.46
N TYR A 51 3.76 16.04 9.60
CA TYR A 51 4.62 15.81 10.74
C TYR A 51 5.90 15.05 10.40
N SER A 52 7.02 15.46 10.96
CA SER A 52 8.29 14.74 10.87
C SER A 52 8.82 14.30 12.24
N ALA A 53 9.59 13.21 12.26
CA ALA A 53 10.12 12.59 13.47
C ALA A 53 11.58 12.15 13.30
N PRO A 54 12.30 11.85 14.41
CA PRO A 54 13.59 11.17 14.32
C PRO A 54 13.49 9.87 13.53
N ARG A 55 14.46 9.59 12.68
CA ARG A 55 14.52 8.36 11.87
C ARG A 55 15.06 7.15 12.66
N TYR A 56 15.77 7.41 13.76
CA TYR A 56 16.31 6.41 14.69
C TYR A 56 16.48 7.01 16.09
N ASP A 57 16.70 6.15 17.08
CA ASP A 57 16.90 6.60 18.45
C ASP A 57 18.20 7.42 18.60
N GLY A 58 18.07 8.64 19.10
CA GLY A 58 19.18 9.59 19.22
C GLY A 58 19.39 10.51 18.02
N ASP A 59 18.55 10.41 17.01
CA ASP A 59 18.58 11.30 15.86
C ASP A 59 18.04 12.68 16.22
N ASP A 60 18.89 13.71 16.09
CA ASP A 60 18.55 15.10 16.32
C ASP A 60 18.42 15.93 15.02
N THR A 61 18.53 15.28 13.87
CA THR A 61 18.38 15.90 12.54
C THR A 61 16.92 16.25 12.27
N ARG A 62 16.70 17.33 11.54
CA ARG A 62 15.41 17.74 10.97
C ARG A 62 15.39 17.40 9.49
N TYR A 63 14.26 17.06 8.98
CA TYR A 63 14.14 16.58 7.61
C TYR A 63 13.14 17.39 6.80
N VAL A 64 13.55 17.70 5.58
CA VAL A 64 12.70 18.16 4.49
C VAL A 64 12.65 17.04 3.46
N TYR A 65 11.47 16.62 3.05
CA TYR A 65 11.32 15.50 2.15
C TYR A 65 10.81 15.95 0.78
N VAL A 66 11.52 15.57 -0.28
CA VAL A 66 11.13 15.90 -1.65
C VAL A 66 10.48 14.71 -2.35
N GLY A 67 9.61 14.03 -1.64
CA GLY A 67 8.86 12.87 -2.06
C GLY A 67 8.29 12.10 -0.89
N THR A 68 7.57 11.04 -1.16
CA THR A 68 6.93 10.18 -0.16
C THR A 68 6.94 8.71 -0.56
N VAL A 69 6.98 7.84 0.43
CA VAL A 69 6.83 6.40 0.24
C VAL A 69 5.45 6.07 -0.35
N GLY A 70 5.41 5.12 -1.27
CA GLY A 70 4.15 4.52 -1.70
C GLY A 70 3.69 3.42 -0.77
N LYS A 71 2.42 3.03 -0.89
CA LYS A 71 1.82 1.94 -0.13
C LYS A 71 0.99 1.05 -1.03
N LEU A 72 1.25 -0.24 -0.93
CA LEU A 72 0.39 -1.31 -1.42
C LEU A 72 -0.08 -2.19 -0.26
N MET A 73 -1.22 -2.82 -0.42
CA MET A 73 -1.72 -3.79 0.54
C MET A 73 -1.93 -5.15 -0.13
N PRO A 74 -0.83 -5.90 -0.38
CA PRO A 74 -0.98 -7.27 -0.88
C PRO A 74 -1.75 -8.10 0.14
N THR A 75 -2.83 -8.71 -0.35
CA THR A 75 -3.79 -9.48 0.41
C THR A 75 -3.85 -10.89 -0.15
N PHE A 76 -3.89 -11.87 0.73
CA PHE A 76 -3.84 -13.29 0.39
C PHE A 76 -5.14 -13.93 0.87
N TYR A 77 -5.97 -14.39 -0.05
CA TYR A 77 -7.08 -15.28 0.22
C TYR A 77 -6.59 -16.71 0.07
N ILE A 78 -6.64 -17.47 1.14
CA ILE A 78 -6.03 -18.80 1.24
C ILE A 78 -7.13 -19.84 1.37
N VAL A 79 -7.16 -20.75 0.44
CA VAL A 79 -8.06 -21.90 0.44
C VAL A 79 -7.26 -23.14 0.84
N GLY A 80 -7.65 -23.77 1.93
CA GLY A 80 -7.12 -25.05 2.38
C GLY A 80 -8.04 -26.22 2.02
N SER A 81 -7.78 -27.36 2.64
CA SER A 81 -8.65 -28.51 2.63
C SER A 81 -8.95 -28.90 4.08
N GLU A 82 -10.23 -28.91 4.41
CA GLU A 82 -10.67 -29.19 5.78
C GLU A 82 -10.30 -30.59 6.21
N ALA A 83 -9.90 -30.73 7.47
CA ALA A 83 -9.65 -32.01 8.11
C ALA A 83 -10.35 -32.07 9.47
N HIS A 84 -10.89 -33.23 9.82
CA HIS A 84 -11.34 -33.49 11.17
C HIS A 84 -10.14 -33.60 12.12
N GLY A 85 -10.24 -33.04 13.33
CA GLY A 85 -9.15 -33.05 14.32
C GLY A 85 -8.61 -34.43 14.69
N GLY A 86 -9.39 -35.48 14.49
CA GLY A 86 -8.97 -36.87 14.65
C GLY A 86 -8.22 -37.46 13.44
N ASP A 87 -8.19 -36.75 12.30
CA ASP A 87 -7.56 -37.20 11.07
C ASP A 87 -6.87 -36.03 10.34
N PRO A 88 -5.92 -35.34 11.03
CA PRO A 88 -5.43 -34.02 10.61
C PRO A 88 -4.61 -34.04 9.31
N PHE A 89 -4.03 -35.17 8.93
CA PHE A 89 -3.21 -35.29 7.72
C PHE A 89 -4.05 -35.47 6.43
N LYS A 90 -5.38 -35.60 6.52
CA LYS A 90 -6.25 -35.65 5.33
C LYS A 90 -6.57 -34.30 4.73
N GLY A 91 -6.21 -33.21 5.41
CA GLY A 91 -6.37 -31.86 4.92
C GLY A 91 -5.07 -31.05 4.91
N ILE A 92 -5.19 -29.78 4.57
CA ILE A 92 -4.14 -28.77 4.73
C ILE A 92 -4.77 -27.50 5.29
N ASP A 93 -4.32 -27.09 6.47
CA ASP A 93 -4.91 -25.96 7.19
C ASP A 93 -4.47 -24.61 6.56
N PRO A 94 -5.41 -23.77 6.11
CA PRO A 94 -5.10 -22.45 5.58
C PRO A 94 -4.45 -21.53 6.63
N ASN A 95 -4.69 -21.74 7.93
CA ASN A 95 -4.00 -20.98 8.98
C ASN A 95 -2.52 -21.31 9.06
N GLN A 96 -2.11 -22.55 8.79
CA GLN A 96 -0.71 -22.92 8.72
C GLN A 96 -0.02 -22.28 7.51
N ILE A 97 -0.70 -22.21 6.36
CA ILE A 97 -0.21 -21.53 5.16
C ILE A 97 -0.09 -20.02 5.45
N ALA A 98 -1.10 -19.40 6.06
CA ALA A 98 -1.08 -17.98 6.44
C ALA A 98 0.08 -17.66 7.38
N GLY A 99 0.31 -18.48 8.40
CA GLY A 99 1.45 -18.33 9.31
C GLY A 99 2.80 -18.43 8.61
N ALA A 100 2.94 -19.34 7.64
CA ALA A 100 4.16 -19.48 6.85
C ALA A 100 4.40 -18.27 5.93
N ILE A 101 3.36 -17.74 5.28
CA ILE A 101 3.45 -16.52 4.46
C ILE A 101 3.84 -15.33 5.35
N THR A 102 3.24 -15.21 6.53
CA THR A 102 3.61 -14.17 7.50
C THR A 102 5.09 -14.28 7.89
N ASN A 103 5.59 -15.46 8.19
CA ASN A 103 7.00 -15.68 8.56
C ASN A 103 7.97 -15.38 7.40
N GLU A 104 7.56 -15.59 6.15
CA GLU A 104 8.39 -15.31 4.98
C GLU A 104 8.46 -13.80 4.68
N ILE A 105 7.33 -13.08 4.80
CA ILE A 105 7.23 -11.69 4.31
C ILE A 105 7.38 -10.65 5.43
N ASN A 106 6.81 -10.89 6.62
CA ASN A 106 6.74 -9.91 7.69
C ASN A 106 8.12 -9.52 8.22
N LEU A 107 8.42 -8.22 8.24
CA LEU A 107 9.69 -7.64 8.68
C LEU A 107 10.93 -8.22 7.97
N ASN A 108 10.76 -8.77 6.79
CA ASN A 108 11.84 -9.33 5.98
C ASN A 108 12.37 -8.29 4.99
N THR A 109 13.60 -7.85 5.21
CA THR A 109 14.27 -6.82 4.39
C THR A 109 14.49 -7.21 2.94
N LYS A 110 14.36 -8.48 2.57
CA LYS A 110 14.32 -8.94 1.16
C LYS A 110 13.23 -8.24 0.36
N TYR A 111 12.15 -7.83 1.02
CA TYR A 111 11.00 -7.14 0.43
C TYR A 111 11.08 -5.62 0.52
N SER A 112 12.12 -5.06 1.15
CA SER A 112 12.33 -3.60 1.19
C SER A 112 12.78 -3.08 -0.16
N ASP A 113 12.20 -1.96 -0.59
CA ASP A 113 12.75 -1.20 -1.72
C ASP A 113 13.96 -0.38 -1.28
N ILE A 114 14.93 -0.25 -2.20
CA ILE A 114 16.11 0.59 -2.01
C ILE A 114 16.24 1.51 -3.22
N ALA A 115 16.19 2.81 -2.98
CA ALA A 115 16.35 3.82 -4.02
C ALA A 115 17.03 5.06 -3.45
N GLU A 116 17.83 5.74 -4.25
CA GLU A 116 18.52 7.00 -3.90
C GLU A 116 19.33 6.91 -2.57
N GLY A 117 19.81 5.73 -2.22
CA GLY A 117 20.51 5.48 -0.96
C GLY A 117 19.60 5.37 0.28
N GLU A 118 18.28 5.39 0.10
CA GLU A 118 17.30 5.22 1.16
C GLU A 118 16.62 3.85 1.07
N VAL A 119 16.34 3.27 2.24
CA VAL A 119 15.74 1.93 2.37
C VAL A 119 14.33 2.09 2.92
N CYS A 120 13.35 1.56 2.19
CA CYS A 120 11.98 1.48 2.67
C CYS A 120 11.86 0.45 3.80
N VAL A 121 11.01 0.72 4.78
CA VAL A 121 10.72 -0.26 5.83
C VAL A 121 10.19 -1.56 5.23
N PRO A 122 10.55 -2.72 5.77
CA PRO A 122 10.03 -4.00 5.28
C PRO A 122 8.52 -4.11 5.54
N PRO A 123 7.82 -4.97 4.78
CA PRO A 123 6.38 -5.17 4.98
C PRO A 123 6.03 -5.59 6.40
N ILE A 124 4.88 -5.13 6.89
CA ILE A 124 4.32 -5.54 8.18
C ILE A 124 2.93 -6.14 8.00
N THR A 125 2.65 -7.22 8.72
CA THR A 125 1.32 -7.84 8.76
C THR A 125 0.36 -6.94 9.53
N LEU A 126 -0.73 -6.52 8.89
CA LEU A 126 -1.77 -5.73 9.54
C LEU A 126 -2.93 -6.60 10.04
N ARG A 127 -3.21 -7.70 9.35
CA ARG A 127 -4.26 -8.64 9.75
C ARG A 127 -3.99 -10.05 9.28
N GLN A 128 -4.35 -11.03 10.11
CA GLN A 128 -4.40 -12.44 9.77
C GLN A 128 -5.58 -13.07 10.51
N GLN A 129 -6.46 -13.75 9.78
CA GLN A 129 -7.66 -14.35 10.35
C GLN A 129 -8.18 -15.48 9.45
N ASP A 130 -8.73 -16.56 10.04
CA ASP A 130 -9.57 -17.48 9.29
C ASP A 130 -11.01 -16.95 9.13
N LEU A 131 -11.76 -17.57 8.21
CA LEU A 131 -13.14 -17.19 7.92
C LEU A 131 -14.15 -18.15 8.53
N LYS A 132 -13.75 -18.98 9.50
CA LYS A 132 -14.62 -19.86 10.22
C LYS A 132 -15.51 -19.08 11.18
N THR A 133 -16.82 -19.22 11.03
CA THR A 133 -17.80 -18.44 11.80
C THR A 133 -18.29 -19.17 13.05
N GLU A 134 -18.19 -20.51 13.08
CA GLU A 134 -18.71 -21.33 14.16
C GLU A 134 -17.69 -22.38 14.61
N TYR A 135 -17.77 -22.78 15.86
CA TYR A 135 -16.97 -23.89 16.38
C TYR A 135 -17.37 -25.20 15.72
N SER A 136 -16.39 -25.91 15.21
CA SER A 136 -16.46 -27.35 14.89
C SER A 136 -15.10 -27.98 15.13
N VAL A 137 -15.00 -29.29 15.21
CA VAL A 137 -13.74 -30.02 15.42
C VAL A 137 -12.90 -30.14 14.13
N GLN A 138 -13.29 -29.45 13.07
CA GLN A 138 -12.57 -29.36 11.79
C GLN A 138 -11.65 -28.16 11.71
N THR A 139 -10.59 -28.24 10.90
CA THR A 139 -9.79 -27.08 10.51
C THR A 139 -10.63 -26.07 9.71
N ALA A 140 -10.19 -24.83 9.62
CA ALA A 140 -10.84 -23.85 8.76
C ALA A 140 -10.72 -24.29 7.28
N ARG A 141 -11.65 -23.83 6.44
CA ARG A 141 -11.57 -24.01 4.99
C ARG A 141 -10.78 -22.90 4.33
N THR A 142 -10.95 -21.67 4.81
CA THR A 142 -10.33 -20.47 4.24
C THR A 142 -9.79 -19.56 5.32
N SER A 143 -8.74 -18.83 4.97
CA SER A 143 -8.18 -17.74 5.77
C SER A 143 -7.74 -16.59 4.87
N TYR A 144 -7.44 -15.44 5.45
CA TYR A 144 -6.86 -14.31 4.75
C TYR A 144 -5.87 -13.56 5.62
N LEU A 145 -4.95 -12.88 4.98
CA LEU A 145 -4.05 -11.94 5.62
C LEU A 145 -3.69 -10.81 4.65
N TYR A 146 -3.26 -9.68 5.18
CA TYR A 146 -2.72 -8.59 4.38
C TYR A 146 -1.60 -7.84 5.09
N PHE A 147 -0.75 -7.23 4.26
CA PHE A 147 0.41 -6.48 4.70
C PHE A 147 0.27 -5.00 4.34
N ASN A 148 0.91 -4.14 5.13
CA ASN A 148 1.35 -2.83 4.68
C ASN A 148 2.69 -3.02 3.98
N TYR A 149 2.77 -2.71 2.69
CA TYR A 149 3.96 -2.85 1.86
C TYR A 149 4.35 -1.49 1.30
N GLY A 150 5.45 -0.92 1.83
CA GLY A 150 5.97 0.36 1.36
C GLY A 150 6.79 0.20 0.08
N THR A 151 6.73 1.21 -0.81
CA THR A 151 7.52 1.24 -2.04
C THR A 151 8.22 2.57 -2.22
N HIS A 152 9.45 2.53 -2.77
CA HIS A 152 10.18 3.69 -3.26
C HIS A 152 10.15 3.76 -4.78
N ILE A 153 10.26 2.61 -5.46
CA ILE A 153 10.29 2.48 -6.92
C ILE A 153 9.57 1.26 -7.45
N SER A 154 9.27 0.24 -6.61
CA SER A 154 8.59 -0.97 -7.09
C SER A 154 7.17 -0.66 -7.54
N THR A 155 6.85 -1.06 -8.75
CA THR A 155 5.51 -0.98 -9.34
C THR A 155 4.58 -2.08 -8.79
N PRO A 156 3.25 -1.94 -8.93
CA PRO A 156 2.30 -2.96 -8.45
C PRO A 156 2.56 -4.37 -8.99
N ASP A 157 2.91 -4.50 -10.28
CA ASP A 157 3.25 -5.78 -10.90
C ASP A 157 4.49 -6.42 -10.28
N GLN A 158 5.55 -5.63 -10.05
CA GLN A 158 6.78 -6.09 -9.40
C GLN A 158 6.54 -6.53 -7.95
N VAL A 159 5.71 -5.81 -7.20
CA VAL A 159 5.32 -6.22 -5.85
C VAL A 159 4.48 -7.49 -5.89
N MET A 160 3.53 -7.61 -6.83
CA MET A 160 2.72 -8.81 -7.02
C MET A 160 3.60 -10.03 -7.29
N GLU A 161 4.57 -9.94 -8.18
CA GLU A 161 5.51 -11.02 -8.48
C GLU A 161 6.30 -11.44 -7.24
N LYS A 162 6.92 -10.47 -6.54
CA LYS A 162 7.70 -10.73 -5.31
C LYS A 162 6.88 -11.45 -4.23
N VAL A 163 5.65 -11.03 -3.98
CA VAL A 163 4.84 -11.62 -2.91
C VAL A 163 4.24 -12.97 -3.32
N ILE A 164 3.97 -13.21 -4.61
CA ILE A 164 3.59 -14.51 -5.14
C ILE A 164 4.73 -15.51 -4.96
N ASP A 165 5.95 -15.12 -5.30
CA ASP A 165 7.12 -15.99 -5.13
C ASP A 165 7.35 -16.36 -3.65
N GLY A 166 7.25 -15.38 -2.76
CA GLY A 166 7.33 -15.61 -1.31
C GLY A 166 6.22 -16.53 -0.79
N ALA A 167 5.00 -16.33 -1.25
CA ALA A 167 3.88 -17.19 -0.88
C ALA A 167 4.01 -18.62 -1.44
N ASN A 168 4.53 -18.79 -2.66
CA ASN A 168 4.83 -20.11 -3.22
C ASN A 168 5.88 -20.85 -2.38
N LEU A 169 6.97 -20.17 -2.00
CA LEU A 169 8.01 -20.74 -1.14
C LEU A 169 7.42 -21.14 0.22
N ALA A 170 6.66 -20.25 0.84
CA ALA A 170 6.02 -20.50 2.13
C ALA A 170 5.05 -21.69 2.07
N PHE A 171 4.22 -21.75 1.04
CA PHE A 171 3.26 -22.84 0.86
C PHE A 171 3.96 -24.18 0.61
N GLN A 172 5.02 -24.20 -0.21
CA GLN A 172 5.82 -25.41 -0.44
C GLN A 172 6.47 -25.91 0.86
N ASN A 173 7.01 -25.00 1.68
CA ASN A 173 7.58 -25.34 2.99
C ASN A 173 6.55 -25.97 3.94
N VAL A 174 5.30 -25.49 3.92
CA VAL A 174 4.19 -26.11 4.68
C VAL A 174 3.94 -27.54 4.21
N ILE A 175 3.85 -27.76 2.90
CA ILE A 175 3.63 -29.09 2.31
C ILE A 175 4.76 -30.05 2.68
N ASP A 176 6.00 -29.62 2.58
CA ASP A 176 7.17 -30.44 2.88
C ASP A 176 7.23 -30.79 4.38
N SER A 177 6.97 -29.82 5.25
CA SER A 177 6.86 -30.04 6.69
C SER A 177 5.72 -31.01 7.05
N LEU A 178 4.55 -30.82 6.44
CA LEU A 178 3.38 -31.70 6.67
C LEU A 178 3.70 -33.14 6.26
N ASN A 179 4.34 -33.36 5.11
CA ASN A 179 4.75 -34.68 4.66
C ASN A 179 5.81 -35.31 5.59
N ALA A 180 6.75 -34.51 6.09
CA ALA A 180 7.77 -34.99 7.04
C ALA A 180 7.14 -35.45 8.37
N GLU A 181 6.22 -34.66 8.92
CA GLU A 181 5.52 -35.02 10.16
C GLU A 181 4.55 -36.20 9.94
N TYR A 182 3.86 -36.23 8.81
CA TYR A 182 3.02 -37.39 8.49
C TYR A 182 3.82 -38.71 8.39
N ARG A 183 4.98 -38.68 7.77
CA ARG A 183 5.88 -39.83 7.72
C ARG A 183 6.33 -40.28 9.12
N LYS A 184 6.67 -39.35 10.02
CA LYS A 184 7.00 -39.67 11.42
C LYS A 184 5.82 -40.27 12.15
N TYR A 185 4.62 -39.73 11.98
CA TYR A 185 3.39 -40.22 12.56
C TYR A 185 3.12 -41.66 12.10
N CYS A 186 3.20 -41.96 10.80
CA CYS A 186 3.03 -43.28 10.23
C CYS A 186 4.03 -44.28 10.83
N ASN A 187 5.30 -43.87 10.96
CA ASN A 187 6.33 -44.74 11.56
C ASN A 187 6.02 -45.06 13.05
N LEU A 188 5.59 -44.07 13.83
CA LEU A 188 5.23 -44.26 15.25
C LEU A 188 3.99 -45.11 15.42
N SER A 189 3.03 -45.00 14.50
CA SER A 189 1.75 -45.73 14.57
C SER A 189 1.78 -47.10 13.88
N GLY A 190 2.84 -47.42 13.16
CA GLY A 190 2.93 -48.64 12.36
C GLY A 190 2.06 -48.60 11.10
N PHE A 191 1.71 -47.42 10.62
CA PHE A 191 0.89 -47.21 9.41
C PHE A 191 1.75 -47.11 8.15
N PRO A 192 1.23 -47.49 6.97
CA PRO A 192 1.89 -47.23 5.71
C PRO A 192 1.90 -45.75 5.44
N TYR A 193 3.03 -45.23 4.95
CA TYR A 193 3.16 -43.84 4.51
C TYR A 193 2.92 -43.72 3.01
N GLU A 194 2.05 -42.79 2.63
CA GLU A 194 1.91 -42.28 1.25
C GLU A 194 2.12 -40.76 1.24
N LYS A 195 2.79 -40.26 0.18
CA LYS A 195 2.98 -38.82 0.03
C LYS A 195 1.63 -38.12 -0.12
N LEU A 196 1.44 -37.05 0.65
CA LEU A 196 0.22 -36.26 0.57
C LEU A 196 0.11 -35.58 -0.82
N PRO A 197 -1.11 -35.43 -1.37
CA PRO A 197 -1.32 -35.01 -2.75
C PRO A 197 -1.13 -33.52 -3.00
N TRP A 198 -0.89 -32.74 -1.94
CA TRP A 198 -0.89 -31.29 -1.99
C TRP A 198 0.23 -30.73 -2.87
N LYS A 199 -0.08 -29.62 -3.56
CA LYS A 199 0.85 -28.84 -4.38
C LYS A 199 0.73 -27.38 -4.02
N ALA A 200 1.83 -26.64 -3.97
CA ALA A 200 1.81 -25.21 -3.81
C ALA A 200 1.23 -24.56 -5.08
N ARG A 201 0.18 -23.77 -4.91
CA ARG A 201 -0.53 -23.07 -5.98
C ARG A 201 -0.81 -21.67 -5.50
N VAL A 202 -0.16 -20.69 -6.11
CA VAL A 202 -0.37 -19.26 -5.82
C VAL A 202 -0.59 -18.55 -7.14
N MET A 203 -1.57 -17.69 -7.20
CA MET A 203 -1.87 -16.91 -8.41
C MET A 203 -2.46 -15.54 -8.07
N PRO A 204 -2.30 -14.54 -8.96
CA PRO A 204 -2.98 -13.27 -8.82
C PRO A 204 -4.49 -13.41 -9.05
N TYR A 205 -5.26 -12.47 -8.52
CA TYR A 205 -6.73 -12.41 -8.67
C TYR A 205 -7.16 -12.35 -10.16
N GLU A 206 -6.48 -11.56 -10.95
CA GLU A 206 -6.74 -11.48 -12.40
C GLU A 206 -6.74 -12.86 -13.05
N LYS A 207 -5.79 -13.73 -12.70
CA LYS A 207 -5.72 -15.09 -13.21
C LYS A 207 -6.92 -15.93 -12.76
N LEU A 208 -7.34 -15.83 -11.50
CA LEU A 208 -8.53 -16.51 -11.01
C LEU A 208 -9.77 -16.04 -11.78
N TYR A 209 -9.95 -14.72 -11.92
CA TYR A 209 -11.06 -14.14 -12.68
C TYR A 209 -11.11 -14.69 -14.10
N ASN A 210 -9.99 -14.69 -14.82
CA ASN A 210 -9.92 -15.18 -16.19
C ASN A 210 -10.26 -16.67 -16.30
N LEU A 211 -9.77 -17.52 -15.39
CA LEU A 211 -10.11 -18.94 -15.34
C LEU A 211 -11.61 -19.16 -15.13
N VAL A 212 -12.22 -18.41 -14.21
CA VAL A 212 -13.68 -18.52 -13.95
C VAL A 212 -14.47 -17.96 -15.13
N LYS A 213 -13.99 -16.89 -15.77
CA LYS A 213 -14.60 -16.31 -16.98
C LYS A 213 -14.59 -17.29 -18.16
N GLU A 214 -13.51 -18.05 -18.33
CA GLU A 214 -13.43 -19.13 -19.33
C GLU A 214 -14.43 -20.25 -19.06
N GLU A 215 -14.68 -20.61 -17.79
CA GLU A 215 -15.61 -21.66 -17.41
C GLU A 215 -17.09 -21.23 -17.42
N LYS A 216 -17.39 -19.99 -17.03
CA LYS A 216 -18.75 -19.52 -16.72
C LYS A 216 -19.26 -18.42 -17.64
N GLY A 217 -18.39 -17.88 -18.50
CA GLY A 217 -18.77 -16.79 -19.39
C GLY A 217 -19.18 -15.53 -18.63
N GLU A 218 -20.28 -14.92 -19.05
CA GLU A 218 -20.79 -13.66 -18.48
C GLU A 218 -21.42 -13.81 -17.08
N GLU A 219 -21.61 -15.06 -16.60
CA GLU A 219 -22.16 -15.28 -15.26
C GLU A 219 -21.25 -14.70 -14.15
N VAL A 220 -19.94 -14.66 -14.38
CA VAL A 220 -19.00 -14.09 -13.41
C VAL A 220 -19.13 -12.58 -13.31
N ASP A 221 -19.33 -11.88 -14.43
CA ASP A 221 -19.52 -10.42 -14.40
C ASP A 221 -20.84 -10.06 -13.70
N LYS A 222 -21.90 -10.79 -14.04
CA LYS A 222 -23.20 -10.61 -13.37
C LYS A 222 -23.10 -10.85 -11.88
N LEU A 223 -22.35 -11.88 -11.44
CA LEU A 223 -22.10 -12.10 -10.00
C LEU A 223 -21.41 -10.90 -9.38
N ILE A 224 -20.38 -10.35 -10.03
CA ILE A 224 -19.64 -9.19 -9.52
C ILE A 224 -20.56 -7.97 -9.42
N ASP A 225 -21.39 -7.72 -10.43
CA ASP A 225 -22.34 -6.59 -10.43
C ASP A 225 -23.36 -6.74 -9.30
N ASP A 226 -23.97 -7.92 -9.15
CA ASP A 226 -24.93 -8.23 -8.09
C ASP A 226 -24.29 -8.08 -6.68
N LEU A 227 -23.01 -8.48 -6.54
CA LEU A 227 -22.24 -8.33 -5.30
C LEU A 227 -21.92 -6.87 -5.02
N ASN A 228 -21.49 -6.12 -6.03
CA ASN A 228 -21.18 -4.70 -5.91
C ASN A 228 -22.40 -3.94 -5.36
N GLU A 229 -23.57 -4.11 -5.95
CA GLU A 229 -24.81 -3.49 -5.47
C GLU A 229 -25.09 -3.86 -4.00
N LYS A 230 -25.07 -5.16 -3.70
CA LYS A 230 -25.37 -5.65 -2.35
C LYS A 230 -24.40 -5.17 -1.29
N LEU A 231 -23.08 -5.17 -1.60
CA LEU A 231 -22.05 -4.85 -0.62
C LEU A 231 -21.89 -3.34 -0.42
N LEU A 232 -22.23 -2.51 -1.42
CA LEU A 232 -22.23 -1.05 -1.27
C LEU A 232 -23.28 -0.56 -0.26
N ASP A 233 -24.40 -1.27 -0.15
CA ASP A 233 -25.49 -0.93 0.76
C ASP A 233 -25.20 -1.32 2.23
N ASP A 234 -24.16 -2.12 2.49
CA ASP A 234 -23.79 -2.53 3.86
C ASP A 234 -22.74 -1.58 4.46
N PRO A 235 -23.11 -0.71 5.43
CA PRO A 235 -22.19 0.24 6.04
C PRO A 235 -21.10 -0.42 6.91
N ASN A 236 -21.21 -1.71 7.21
CA ASN A 236 -20.21 -2.43 8.01
C ASN A 236 -19.11 -3.07 7.16
N ILE A 237 -19.22 -3.00 5.84
CA ILE A 237 -18.22 -3.55 4.92
C ILE A 237 -17.28 -2.44 4.47
N ASP A 238 -16.05 -2.49 4.98
CA ASP A 238 -14.97 -1.64 4.51
C ASP A 238 -14.41 -2.12 3.15
N GLU A 239 -13.53 -1.33 2.54
CA GLU A 239 -12.98 -1.60 1.21
C GLU A 239 -12.21 -2.93 1.16
N ARG A 240 -11.53 -3.32 2.26
CA ARG A 240 -10.76 -4.58 2.36
C ARG A 240 -11.68 -5.79 2.40
N MET A 241 -12.74 -5.70 3.18
CA MET A 241 -13.75 -6.76 3.24
C MET A 241 -14.58 -6.85 1.96
N PHE A 242 -14.82 -5.71 1.30
CA PHE A 242 -15.47 -5.67 -0.01
C PHE A 242 -14.68 -6.47 -1.05
N ALA A 243 -13.37 -6.20 -1.17
CA ALA A 243 -12.48 -6.94 -2.06
C ALA A 243 -12.42 -8.44 -1.71
N LEU A 244 -12.30 -8.77 -0.42
CA LEU A 244 -12.28 -10.16 0.04
C LEU A 244 -13.54 -10.92 -0.37
N LYS A 245 -14.72 -10.31 -0.22
CA LYS A 245 -15.99 -10.94 -0.59
C LYS A 245 -16.09 -11.24 -2.09
N ILE A 246 -15.61 -10.33 -2.94
CA ILE A 246 -15.55 -10.57 -4.39
C ILE A 246 -14.65 -11.78 -4.69
N VAL A 247 -13.44 -11.83 -4.14
CA VAL A 247 -12.50 -12.95 -4.34
C VAL A 247 -13.09 -14.27 -3.85
N GLU A 248 -13.72 -14.27 -2.67
CA GLU A 248 -14.37 -15.44 -2.09
C GLU A 248 -15.47 -15.98 -3.01
N GLU A 249 -16.38 -15.13 -3.52
CA GLU A 249 -17.48 -15.57 -4.34
C GLU A 249 -17.03 -16.03 -5.75
N ILE A 250 -16.05 -15.35 -6.36
CA ILE A 250 -15.47 -15.83 -7.62
C ILE A 250 -14.80 -17.20 -7.43
N HIS A 251 -14.05 -17.40 -6.35
CA HIS A 251 -13.47 -18.72 -6.06
C HIS A 251 -14.55 -19.78 -5.84
N LYS A 252 -15.70 -19.45 -5.25
CA LYS A 252 -16.83 -20.39 -5.11
C LYS A 252 -17.42 -20.80 -6.46
N MET A 253 -17.37 -19.94 -7.48
CA MET A 253 -17.80 -20.28 -8.84
C MET A 253 -16.82 -21.21 -9.57
N TRP A 254 -15.52 -21.11 -9.26
CA TRP A 254 -14.51 -21.93 -9.90
C TRP A 254 -14.72 -23.42 -9.65
N SER A 255 -14.61 -24.26 -10.70
CA SER A 255 -14.80 -25.70 -10.57
C SER A 255 -13.69 -26.39 -9.76
N ASP A 256 -12.47 -25.89 -9.85
CA ASP A 256 -11.30 -26.40 -9.11
C ASP A 256 -11.38 -25.95 -7.63
N LYS A 257 -11.37 -26.93 -6.73
CA LYS A 257 -11.48 -26.76 -5.27
C LYS A 257 -10.21 -27.15 -4.51
N ASP A 258 -9.14 -27.49 -5.23
CA ASP A 258 -7.87 -27.82 -4.62
C ASP A 258 -7.28 -26.59 -3.88
N PRO A 259 -6.46 -26.83 -2.85
CA PRO A 259 -5.82 -25.76 -2.09
C PRO A 259 -5.07 -24.75 -2.97
N VAL A 260 -5.30 -23.47 -2.73
CA VAL A 260 -4.75 -22.37 -3.53
C VAL A 260 -4.65 -21.09 -2.71
N VAL A 261 -3.68 -20.25 -3.03
CA VAL A 261 -3.57 -18.88 -2.53
C VAL A 261 -3.84 -17.91 -3.66
N ILE A 262 -4.82 -17.03 -3.49
CA ILE A 262 -5.13 -15.94 -4.42
C ILE A 262 -4.58 -14.65 -3.84
N VAL A 263 -3.72 -13.99 -4.60
CA VAL A 263 -3.10 -12.72 -4.20
C VAL A 263 -3.77 -11.56 -4.95
N TYR A 264 -4.11 -10.52 -4.22
CA TYR A 264 -4.72 -9.32 -4.76
C TYR A 264 -4.32 -8.10 -3.94
N PHE A 265 -4.63 -6.90 -4.41
CA PHE A 265 -4.44 -5.69 -3.64
C PHE A 265 -5.75 -5.27 -2.98
N SER A 266 -5.67 -4.91 -1.70
CA SER A 266 -6.75 -4.22 -1.00
C SER A 266 -6.46 -2.72 -0.96
N PRO A 267 -7.48 -1.86 -0.97
CA PRO A 267 -7.33 -0.43 -0.70
C PRO A 267 -6.80 -0.15 0.72
N PRO A 268 -6.19 1.04 0.94
CA PRO A 268 -5.86 2.06 -0.05
C PRO A 268 -4.53 1.80 -0.77
N TYR A 269 -4.38 2.37 -1.97
CA TYR A 269 -3.13 2.47 -2.70
C TYR A 269 -2.61 3.90 -2.67
N TYR A 270 -1.34 4.07 -2.34
CA TYR A 270 -0.61 5.34 -2.44
C TYR A 270 0.55 5.14 -3.41
N PRO A 271 0.60 5.87 -4.53
CA PRO A 271 1.78 5.88 -5.38
C PRO A 271 2.98 6.43 -4.62
N HIS A 272 4.15 5.84 -4.79
CA HIS A 272 5.38 6.52 -4.41
C HIS A 272 5.63 7.68 -5.37
N ILE A 273 6.18 8.76 -4.86
CA ILE A 273 6.59 9.92 -5.64
C ILE A 273 7.86 10.50 -5.04
N TYR A 274 8.81 10.89 -5.88
CA TYR A 274 9.95 11.68 -5.43
C TYR A 274 10.50 12.55 -6.56
N VAL A 275 11.09 13.67 -6.19
CA VAL A 275 11.63 14.66 -7.12
C VAL A 275 13.03 14.23 -7.54
N GLU A 276 13.19 13.86 -8.81
CA GLU A 276 14.45 13.37 -9.37
C GLU A 276 15.34 14.50 -9.93
N GLY A 277 14.74 15.62 -10.32
CA GLY A 277 15.42 16.70 -11.03
C GLY A 277 15.50 16.47 -12.55
N LYS A 278 14.56 15.67 -13.10
CA LYS A 278 14.55 15.30 -14.52
C LYS A 278 13.84 16.30 -15.45
N ASN A 279 13.18 17.27 -14.89
CA ASN A 279 12.48 18.32 -15.65
C ASN A 279 12.66 19.69 -14.97
N PRO A 280 12.39 20.81 -15.67
CA PRO A 280 12.64 22.15 -15.14
C PRO A 280 11.91 22.48 -13.82
N LEU A 281 10.70 21.96 -13.61
CA LEU A 281 9.96 22.19 -12.36
C LEU A 281 10.60 21.45 -11.19
N GLU A 282 11.00 20.20 -11.41
CA GLU A 282 11.71 19.41 -10.41
C GLU A 282 13.07 20.02 -10.07
N GLU A 283 13.85 20.44 -11.09
CA GLU A 283 15.13 21.11 -10.87
C GLU A 283 14.95 22.40 -10.07
N LYS A 284 13.93 23.21 -10.42
CA LYS A 284 13.62 24.44 -9.70
C LYS A 284 13.29 24.16 -8.23
N LEU A 285 12.43 23.20 -7.96
CA LEU A 285 12.07 22.83 -6.58
C LEU A 285 13.27 22.32 -5.79
N LEU A 286 14.06 21.38 -6.34
CA LEU A 286 15.24 20.83 -5.67
C LEU A 286 16.28 21.91 -5.36
N ASN A 287 16.59 22.76 -6.33
CA ASN A 287 17.55 23.86 -6.13
C ASN A 287 17.06 24.84 -5.06
N THR A 288 15.77 25.22 -5.12
CA THR A 288 15.15 26.10 -4.13
C THR A 288 15.21 25.51 -2.72
N VAL A 289 14.82 24.24 -2.55
CA VAL A 289 14.81 23.58 -1.24
C VAL A 289 16.22 23.43 -0.69
N ASN A 290 17.19 22.99 -1.49
CA ASN A 290 18.58 22.85 -1.07
C ASN A 290 19.19 24.19 -0.66
N GLU A 291 19.01 25.24 -1.48
CA GLU A 291 19.51 26.57 -1.17
C GLU A 291 18.93 27.13 0.13
N ILE A 292 17.63 26.92 0.38
CA ILE A 292 16.95 27.40 1.60
C ILE A 292 17.45 26.63 2.81
N VAL A 293 17.60 25.32 2.71
CA VAL A 293 18.12 24.50 3.82
C VAL A 293 19.56 24.89 4.16
N GLU A 294 20.42 25.08 3.15
CA GLU A 294 21.82 25.49 3.34
C GLU A 294 21.96 26.90 3.96
N ASN A 295 21.08 27.83 3.60
CA ASN A 295 21.15 29.21 4.05
C ASN A 295 20.32 29.51 5.31
N THR A 296 19.57 28.55 5.83
CA THR A 296 18.73 28.73 7.02
C THR A 296 19.59 28.77 8.29
N GLU A 297 19.61 29.90 8.97
CA GLU A 297 20.20 29.99 10.31
C GLU A 297 19.39 29.16 11.30
N SER A 298 19.94 28.02 11.68
CA SER A 298 19.31 27.09 12.61
C SER A 298 20.35 26.44 13.51
N LYS A 299 19.98 26.17 14.75
CA LYS A 299 20.80 25.34 15.66
C LYS A 299 20.62 23.84 15.43
N TYR A 300 19.70 23.46 14.54
CA TYR A 300 19.43 22.08 14.15
C TYR A 300 20.10 21.79 12.81
N ASP A 301 20.64 20.61 12.67
CA ASP A 301 21.01 20.08 11.37
C ASP A 301 19.72 19.80 10.58
N ILE A 302 19.66 20.27 9.34
CA ILE A 302 18.49 20.06 8.46
C ILE A 302 18.99 19.34 7.21
N GLU A 303 18.40 18.21 6.89
CA GLU A 303 18.74 17.43 5.71
C GLU A 303 17.55 17.30 4.75
N VAL A 304 17.84 17.32 3.45
CA VAL A 304 16.87 16.99 2.41
C VAL A 304 16.93 15.49 2.12
N LYS A 305 15.78 14.82 2.16
CA LYS A 305 15.61 13.39 1.87
C LYS A 305 14.64 13.19 0.72
N LYS A 306 14.80 12.10 -0.01
CA LYS A 306 13.95 11.77 -1.16
C LYS A 306 12.58 11.23 -0.76
N PHE A 307 12.50 10.45 0.33
CA PHE A 307 11.26 9.77 0.69
C PHE A 307 10.84 10.10 2.11
N TYR A 308 9.69 10.75 2.24
CA TYR A 308 8.98 10.83 3.52
C TYR A 308 8.57 9.40 3.93
N PRO A 309 8.93 8.95 5.14
CA PRO A 309 8.81 7.54 5.48
C PRO A 309 7.41 7.09 5.88
N TYR A 310 6.49 8.02 6.00
CA TYR A 310 5.09 7.79 6.33
C TYR A 310 4.22 8.00 5.08
N ILE A 311 2.97 7.55 5.14
CA ILE A 311 1.99 7.79 4.07
C ILE A 311 1.63 9.28 4.10
N SER A 312 1.43 9.86 2.93
CA SER A 312 1.07 11.28 2.80
C SER A 312 0.20 11.49 1.57
N ASP A 313 -0.69 12.46 1.66
CA ASP A 313 -1.51 12.94 0.54
C ASP A 313 -0.69 13.48 -0.64
N LEU A 314 0.60 13.79 -0.42
CA LEU A 314 1.55 14.10 -1.51
C LEU A 314 1.61 13.01 -2.58
N SER A 315 1.37 11.75 -2.22
CA SER A 315 1.30 10.63 -3.16
C SER A 315 0.36 10.88 -4.33
N TYR A 316 -0.67 11.68 -4.14
CA TYR A 316 -1.69 11.93 -5.17
C TYR A 316 -1.42 13.15 -6.06
N ALA A 317 -0.27 13.81 -5.87
CA ALA A 317 0.15 14.91 -6.74
C ALA A 317 0.62 14.44 -8.13
N ALA A 318 0.94 13.16 -8.29
CA ALA A 318 1.28 12.50 -9.54
C ALA A 318 0.85 11.03 -9.51
N ALA A 319 0.85 10.38 -10.67
CA ALA A 319 0.63 8.93 -10.79
C ALA A 319 1.66 8.30 -11.73
N PRO A 320 1.93 7.00 -11.60
CA PRO A 320 2.76 6.28 -12.56
C PRO A 320 2.28 6.51 -13.99
N LYS A 321 3.22 6.76 -14.90
CA LYS A 321 2.93 6.95 -16.34
C LYS A 321 2.89 5.64 -17.10
N GLU A 322 3.48 4.62 -16.53
CA GLU A 322 3.56 3.28 -17.08
C GLU A 322 2.18 2.63 -17.06
N THR A 323 1.64 2.36 -18.25
CA THR A 323 0.32 1.75 -18.41
C THR A 323 0.23 0.40 -17.72
N ASP A 324 1.29 -0.42 -17.84
CA ASP A 324 1.33 -1.77 -17.27
C ASP A 324 1.19 -1.76 -15.72
N ALA A 325 1.78 -0.78 -15.04
CA ALA A 325 1.67 -0.63 -13.58
C ALA A 325 0.23 -0.31 -13.15
N VAL A 326 -0.43 0.58 -13.89
CA VAL A 326 -1.82 0.98 -13.63
C VAL A 326 -2.79 -0.17 -13.94
N ASP A 327 -2.56 -0.88 -15.03
CA ASP A 327 -3.40 -2.00 -15.46
C ASP A 327 -3.26 -3.17 -14.47
N SER A 328 -2.05 -3.50 -14.03
CA SER A 328 -1.81 -4.52 -13.00
C SER A 328 -2.52 -4.19 -11.68
N LEU A 329 -2.49 -2.91 -11.26
CA LEU A 329 -3.21 -2.47 -10.06
C LEU A 329 -4.72 -2.68 -10.23
N LYS A 330 -5.30 -2.20 -11.33
CA LYS A 330 -6.75 -2.28 -11.59
C LYS A 330 -7.23 -3.71 -11.71
N SER A 331 -6.50 -4.55 -12.44
CA SER A 331 -6.86 -5.97 -12.67
C SER A 331 -6.77 -6.80 -11.40
N ASN A 332 -5.93 -6.41 -10.44
CA ASN A 332 -5.70 -7.15 -9.21
C ASN A 332 -6.21 -6.45 -7.95
N MET A 333 -7.08 -5.44 -8.09
CA MET A 333 -7.77 -4.80 -6.96
C MET A 333 -9.30 -4.99 -7.11
N PRO A 334 -9.88 -6.06 -6.55
CA PRO A 334 -11.32 -6.32 -6.63
C PRO A 334 -12.13 -5.15 -6.08
N GLY A 335 -13.14 -4.69 -6.83
CA GLY A 335 -13.96 -3.53 -6.48
C GLY A 335 -13.34 -2.17 -6.82
N PHE A 336 -12.21 -2.13 -7.55
CA PHE A 336 -11.65 -0.88 -8.05
C PHE A 336 -12.64 -0.21 -9.02
N GLY A 337 -12.83 1.10 -8.86
CA GLY A 337 -13.82 1.87 -9.63
C GLY A 337 -15.25 1.80 -9.07
N VAL A 338 -15.48 0.99 -8.02
CA VAL A 338 -16.80 0.81 -7.38
C VAL A 338 -16.76 1.29 -5.93
N LYS A 339 -16.11 0.55 -5.04
CA LYS A 339 -15.99 0.90 -3.60
C LYS A 339 -14.81 1.83 -3.34
N TYR A 340 -13.75 1.69 -4.13
CA TYR A 340 -12.54 2.51 -4.08
C TYR A 340 -12.11 2.89 -5.49
N SER A 341 -11.75 4.15 -5.70
CA SER A 341 -11.26 4.63 -6.99
C SER A 341 -10.20 5.70 -6.80
N LEU A 342 -9.36 5.86 -7.81
CA LEU A 342 -8.33 6.89 -7.88
C LEU A 342 -8.53 7.73 -9.14
N PRO A 343 -8.38 9.05 -9.08
CA PRO A 343 -8.40 9.94 -10.23
C PRO A 343 -7.06 9.88 -10.99
N ILE A 344 -6.70 8.68 -11.48
CA ILE A 344 -5.37 8.40 -12.05
C ILE A 344 -5.04 9.32 -13.22
N GLU A 345 -6.00 9.55 -14.13
CA GLU A 345 -5.79 10.43 -15.28
C GLU A 345 -5.52 11.88 -14.85
N GLU A 346 -6.25 12.36 -13.83
CA GLU A 346 -6.07 13.69 -13.28
C GLU A 346 -4.72 13.82 -12.59
N MET A 347 -4.33 12.82 -11.81
CA MET A 347 -3.01 12.77 -11.17
C MET A 347 -1.88 12.78 -12.21
N GLN A 348 -2.02 12.02 -13.30
CA GLN A 348 -1.05 12.02 -14.41
C GLN A 348 -0.96 13.37 -15.14
N LYS A 349 -2.09 14.09 -15.26
CA LYS A 349 -2.15 15.43 -15.87
C LYS A 349 -1.61 16.52 -14.94
N LEU A 350 -1.80 16.39 -13.62
CA LEU A 350 -1.20 17.30 -12.64
C LEU A 350 0.32 17.13 -12.61
N ASN A 351 0.80 15.94 -12.34
CA ASN A 351 2.21 15.53 -12.34
C ASN A 351 3.13 16.57 -11.72
N LEU A 352 2.86 16.96 -10.47
CA LEU A 352 3.53 18.04 -9.77
C LEU A 352 4.68 17.54 -8.91
N PRO A 353 5.82 18.24 -8.86
CA PRO A 353 6.84 17.95 -7.87
C PRO A 353 6.34 18.33 -6.47
N VAL A 354 6.83 17.60 -5.47
CA VAL A 354 6.32 17.67 -4.10
C VAL A 354 7.42 17.93 -3.08
N VAL A 355 7.06 18.59 -1.99
CA VAL A 355 7.94 18.74 -0.83
C VAL A 355 7.11 18.71 0.46
N ASN A 356 7.57 17.99 1.47
CA ASN A 356 7.06 18.07 2.84
C ASN A 356 8.01 18.85 3.73
N ILE A 357 7.53 19.95 4.32
CA ILE A 357 8.24 20.80 5.28
C ILE A 357 7.34 20.99 6.50
N GLY A 358 7.34 20.01 7.38
CA GLY A 358 6.41 19.99 8.50
C GLY A 358 7.02 20.20 9.88
N PRO A 359 6.19 20.23 10.91
CA PRO A 359 6.65 20.29 12.30
C PRO A 359 7.42 19.02 12.67
N PHE A 360 8.23 19.13 13.71
CA PHE A 360 9.01 17.99 14.23
C PHE A 360 8.58 17.60 15.62
N GLY A 361 8.42 16.30 15.84
CA GLY A 361 7.99 15.80 17.14
C GLY A 361 8.32 14.33 17.37
N LYS A 362 7.62 13.74 18.33
CA LYS A 362 7.77 12.33 18.71
C LYS A 362 6.43 11.73 19.08
N ASP A 363 6.34 10.42 18.93
CA ASP A 363 5.21 9.59 19.36
C ASP A 363 3.87 9.93 18.69
N ALA A 364 3.89 10.22 17.38
CA ALA A 364 2.67 10.40 16.59
C ALA A 364 1.66 9.26 16.85
N HIS A 365 0.37 9.59 16.97
CA HIS A 365 -0.75 8.68 17.29
C HIS A 365 -0.67 8.01 18.66
N LYS A 366 0.24 8.44 19.55
CA LYS A 366 0.34 7.92 20.91
C LYS A 366 -0.11 8.96 21.94
N PHE A 367 -0.48 8.50 23.13
CA PHE A 367 -0.81 9.38 24.25
C PHE A 367 0.31 10.38 24.59
N THR A 368 1.56 10.04 24.30
CA THR A 368 2.76 10.84 24.53
C THR A 368 3.18 11.70 23.34
N GLU A 369 2.31 11.88 22.35
CA GLU A 369 2.57 12.72 21.19
C GLU A 369 2.93 14.15 21.59
N ARG A 370 3.98 14.68 20.98
CA ARG A 370 4.51 16.00 21.32
C ARG A 370 5.30 16.62 20.20
N LEU A 371 5.26 17.95 20.11
CA LEU A 371 6.03 18.74 19.17
C LEU A 371 7.22 19.42 19.85
N GLN A 372 8.30 19.54 19.10
CA GLN A 372 9.43 20.38 19.46
C GLN A 372 9.12 21.83 19.04
N LYS A 373 8.81 22.69 20.01
CA LYS A 373 8.19 24.01 19.77
C LYS A 373 9.05 24.95 18.93
N ASP A 374 10.35 25.01 19.20
CA ASP A 374 11.22 25.99 18.55
C ASP A 374 11.34 25.72 17.04
N TYR A 375 11.60 24.49 16.64
CA TYR A 375 11.63 24.13 15.21
C TYR A 375 10.23 24.27 14.57
N SER A 376 9.22 23.70 15.21
CA SER A 376 7.87 23.61 14.64
C SER A 376 7.18 24.96 14.45
N PHE A 377 7.49 25.95 15.29
CA PHE A 377 6.82 27.26 15.24
C PHE A 377 7.70 28.39 14.73
N ASN A 378 9.03 28.24 14.71
CA ASN A 378 9.94 29.29 14.29
C ASN A 378 10.71 28.94 13.00
N ILE A 379 11.16 27.68 12.85
CA ILE A 379 12.01 27.30 11.73
C ILE A 379 11.18 26.73 10.57
N ALA A 380 10.36 25.71 10.80
CA ALA A 380 9.56 25.09 9.74
C ALA A 380 8.65 26.06 8.98
N PRO A 381 7.90 26.98 9.64
CA PRO A 381 7.09 27.97 8.93
C PRO A 381 7.93 28.92 8.08
N LYS A 382 9.16 29.26 8.52
CA LYS A 382 10.09 30.08 7.74
C LYS A 382 10.58 29.34 6.51
N LEU A 383 10.93 28.05 6.64
CA LEU A 383 11.31 27.20 5.50
C LEU A 383 10.18 27.13 4.46
N VAL A 384 8.93 26.95 4.89
CA VAL A 384 7.76 26.97 4.00
C VAL A 384 7.63 28.32 3.28
N TYR A 385 7.69 29.41 4.05
CA TYR A 385 7.60 30.77 3.50
C TYR A 385 8.70 31.03 2.48
N ASP A 386 9.96 30.77 2.83
CA ASP A 386 11.11 31.01 1.95
C ASP A 386 11.03 30.14 0.69
N THR A 387 10.54 28.89 0.81
CA THR A 387 10.30 27.99 -0.34
C THR A 387 9.27 28.58 -1.30
N ILE A 388 8.14 29.05 -0.79
CA ILE A 388 7.09 29.68 -1.61
C ILE A 388 7.65 30.92 -2.34
N ILE A 389 8.28 31.81 -1.61
CA ILE A 389 8.81 33.08 -2.18
C ILE A 389 9.86 32.82 -3.26
N ASN A 390 10.75 31.84 -3.04
CA ASN A 390 11.81 31.55 -4.02
C ASN A 390 11.30 30.75 -5.23
N LEU A 391 10.28 29.91 -5.05
CA LEU A 391 9.63 29.28 -6.19
C LEU A 391 8.88 30.27 -7.11
N LEU A 392 8.42 31.39 -6.57
CA LEU A 392 7.65 32.41 -7.32
C LEU A 392 8.53 33.49 -7.96
N LYS A 393 9.81 33.51 -7.69
CA LYS A 393 10.80 34.34 -8.41
C LYS A 393 11.21 33.67 -9.73
#